data_895efc6ea932ab9957c271beac6acd43
#
_entry.id   895efc6ea932ab9957c271beac6acd43
#
_cell.length_a   1.000
_cell.length_b   1.000
_cell.length_c   1.000
_cell.angle_alpha   90.00
_cell.angle_beta   90.00
_cell.angle_gamma   90.00
#
_symmetry.space_group_name_H-M   'P 1'
#
loop_
_entity.id
_entity.type
_entity.pdbx_description
1 polymer ?
#
loop_
_entity_poly.entity_id
_entity_poly.type
_entity_poly.pdbx_seq_one_letter_code
_entity_poly.pdbx_strand_id
1 'polypeptide(L)'
;MGYSDYGFGCWATCDTIQNMDKLNKLAKELRKNMTPQESKLWQLLRHKRFKNLAFRRQQPIGKYIVDFICREKWLIIEIDGGQHNEQNNIAYDIERTKYLETIGFKVLRFWNNEIDNNINDVLDEIDKYT
;
A
#
# COMPACT_ATOMS: atom_id res chain seq x y z
N MET A 1 -2.81 -29.07 7.72
CA MET A 1 -2.27 -28.45 7.76
C MET A 1 -1.70 -27.91 7.81
N GLY A 2 -1.57 -28.52 7.81
CA GLY A 2 -1.08 -27.71 7.79
C GLY A 2 -0.51 -27.41 7.91
N TYR A 3 -0.56 -27.78 8.02
CA TYR A 3 0.26 -27.31 8.16
C TYR A 3 0.67 -27.02 8.25
N SER A 4 0.37 -27.72 8.48
CA SER A 4 0.94 -27.34 8.66
C SER A 4 1.46 -27.10 8.61
N ASP A 5 1.28 -27.63 8.69
CA ASP A 5 1.88 -27.15 8.63
C ASP A 5 2.36 -26.71 8.71
N TYR A 6 2.24 -27.10 9.00
CA TYR A 6 2.87 -26.36 9.07
C TYR A 6 3.41 -25.89 9.40
N GLY A 7 3.20 -26.64 9.59
CA GLY A 7 3.80 -26.13 10.08
C GLY A 7 4.35 -25.64 10.11
N PHE A 8 4.34 -25.42 10.48
CA PHE A 8 5.04 -24.61 10.44
C PHE A 8 6.10 -24.36 10.66
N GLY A 9 6.05 -24.57 11.28
CA GLY A 9 6.96 -23.71 11.96
C GLY A 9 8.31 -23.56 11.28
N CYS A 10 8.78 -24.59 10.69
CA CYS A 10 10.11 -24.60 10.05
C CYS A 10 10.20 -23.80 8.77
N TRP A 11 9.08 -23.35 8.26
CA TRP A 11 9.09 -22.64 6.99
C TRP A 11 9.52 -21.18 7.11
N ALA A 12 9.63 -20.67 8.33
CA ALA A 12 10.20 -19.33 8.55
C ALA A 12 11.72 -19.43 8.50
N THR A 13 12.27 -19.42 7.30
CA THR A 13 13.71 -19.52 7.09
C THR A 13 14.39 -18.18 7.38
N CYS A 14 15.73 -18.23 7.54
CA CYS A 14 16.54 -17.03 7.68
C CYS A 14 16.34 -16.08 6.50
N ASP A 15 16.17 -16.61 5.29
CA ASP A 15 15.95 -15.82 4.09
C ASP A 15 14.66 -15.03 4.17
N THR A 16 13.58 -15.65 4.67
CA THR A 16 12.31 -15.00 4.86
C THR A 16 12.41 -13.85 5.85
N ILE A 17 13.09 -14.08 6.97
CA ILE A 17 13.31 -13.06 8.00
C ILE A 17 14.14 -11.91 7.44
N GLN A 18 15.20 -12.21 6.68
CA GLN A 18 16.03 -11.20 6.05
C GLN A 18 15.24 -10.36 5.04
N ASN A 19 14.35 -11.00 4.27
CA ASN A 19 13.50 -10.30 3.30
C ASN A 19 12.52 -9.37 4.00
N MET A 20 11.96 -9.79 5.12
CA MET A 20 11.08 -8.95 5.94
C MET A 20 11.83 -7.75 6.49
N ASP A 21 13.06 -7.94 6.96
CA ASP A 21 13.89 -6.86 7.45
C ASP A 21 14.22 -5.86 6.34
N LYS A 22 14.53 -6.35 5.14
CA LYS A 22 14.81 -5.51 3.97
C LYS A 22 13.59 -4.67 3.61
N LEU A 23 12.40 -5.27 3.61
CA LEU A 23 11.17 -4.55 3.30
C LEU A 23 10.87 -3.50 4.35
N ASN A 24 11.08 -3.80 5.62
CA ASN A 24 10.87 -2.86 6.70
C ASN A 24 11.82 -1.68 6.58
N LYS A 25 13.08 -1.92 6.25
CA LYS A 25 14.06 -0.86 6.02
C LYS A 25 13.69 0.01 4.83
N LEU A 26 13.27 -0.62 3.74
CA LEU A 26 12.85 0.10 2.54
C LEU A 26 11.62 0.95 2.81
N ALA A 27 10.64 0.41 3.53
CA ALA A 27 9.44 1.15 3.90
C ALA A 27 9.81 2.38 4.73
N LYS A 28 10.75 2.24 5.66
CA LYS A 28 11.21 3.34 6.49
C LYS A 28 11.88 4.43 5.64
N GLU A 29 12.69 4.03 4.67
CA GLU A 29 13.31 4.95 3.72
C GLU A 29 12.26 5.70 2.90
N LEU A 30 11.26 4.97 2.39
CA LEU A 30 10.19 5.56 1.59
C LEU A 30 9.38 6.57 2.40
N ARG A 31 9.16 6.29 3.69
CA ARG A 31 8.46 7.25 4.56
C ARG A 31 9.24 8.55 4.73
N LYS A 32 10.56 8.50 4.67
CA LYS A 32 11.40 9.70 4.78
C LYS A 32 11.44 10.48 3.47
N ASN A 33 11.25 9.81 2.34
CA ASN A 33 11.43 10.39 1.01
C ASN A 33 10.13 10.38 0.20
N MET A 34 9.04 10.78 0.84
CA MET A 34 7.73 10.82 0.19
C MET A 34 7.70 11.88 -0.91
N THR A 35 6.98 11.58 -1.99
CA THR A 35 6.74 12.57 -3.04
C THR A 35 5.84 13.68 -2.51
N PRO A 36 5.80 14.86 -3.17
CA PRO A 36 4.89 15.93 -2.75
C PRO A 36 3.42 15.48 -2.74
N GLN A 37 3.01 14.66 -3.70
CA GLN A 37 1.64 14.16 -3.78
C GLN A 37 1.33 13.21 -2.63
N GLU A 38 2.25 12.30 -2.33
CA GLU A 38 2.10 11.41 -1.17
C GLU A 38 2.00 12.20 0.12
N SER A 39 2.86 13.21 0.28
CA SER A 39 2.84 14.07 1.46
C SER A 39 1.52 14.82 1.59
N LYS A 40 0.99 15.33 0.48
CA LYS A 40 -0.27 16.06 0.46
C LYS A 40 -1.42 15.19 0.95
N LEU A 41 -1.54 13.98 0.42
CA LEU A 41 -2.59 13.06 0.84
C LEU A 41 -2.38 12.61 2.27
N TRP A 42 -1.14 12.33 2.66
CA TRP A 42 -0.81 11.90 4.01
C TRP A 42 -1.24 12.94 5.05
N GLN A 43 -1.04 14.23 4.79
CA GLN A 43 -1.46 15.28 5.70
C GLN A 43 -2.97 15.24 5.97
N LEU A 44 -3.75 14.78 5.00
CA LEU A 44 -5.20 14.68 5.15
C LEU A 44 -5.64 13.39 5.83
N LEU A 45 -4.84 12.34 5.78
CA LEU A 45 -5.20 11.02 6.32
C LEU A 45 -4.60 10.75 7.69
N ARG A 46 -3.47 11.36 8.02
CA ARG A 46 -2.72 11.07 9.25
C ARG A 46 -3.49 11.51 10.50
N HIS A 47 -3.12 10.92 11.64
CA HIS A 47 -3.69 11.27 12.94
C HIS A 47 -5.21 11.14 12.99
N LYS A 48 -5.76 10.15 12.27
CA LYS A 48 -7.20 9.90 12.23
C LYS A 48 -8.01 11.09 11.74
N ARG A 49 -7.41 11.98 10.93
CA ARG A 49 -8.09 13.17 10.43
C ARG A 49 -9.23 12.85 9.48
N PHE A 50 -9.12 11.74 8.74
CA PHE A 50 -10.15 11.34 7.80
C PHE A 50 -11.07 10.32 8.46
N LYS A 51 -12.29 10.74 8.79
CA LYS A 51 -13.34 9.89 9.35
C LYS A 51 -12.91 9.13 10.61
N ASN A 52 -11.95 9.66 11.33
CA ASN A 52 -11.41 9.03 12.54
C ASN A 52 -10.83 7.64 12.29
N LEU A 53 -10.31 7.41 11.08
CA LEU A 53 -9.72 6.13 10.67
C LEU A 53 -8.20 6.17 10.79
N ALA A 54 -7.62 5.05 11.19
CA ALA A 54 -6.17 4.91 11.29
C ALA A 54 -5.58 4.48 9.96
N PHE A 55 -5.05 5.44 9.21
CA PHE A 55 -4.29 5.18 7.99
C PHE A 55 -2.80 5.09 8.31
N ARG A 56 -2.12 4.20 7.62
CA ARG A 56 -0.67 4.08 7.70
C ARG A 56 -0.07 4.24 6.32
N ARG A 57 1.16 4.71 6.27
CA ARG A 57 1.86 4.97 5.00
C ARG A 57 3.01 4.01 4.83
N GLN A 58 3.32 3.67 3.58
CA GLN A 58 4.48 2.86 3.19
C GLN A 58 4.61 1.64 4.08
N GLN A 59 3.64 0.73 3.97
CA GLN A 59 3.58 -0.47 4.78
C GLN A 59 3.85 -1.71 3.96
N PRO A 60 4.71 -2.62 4.44
CA PRO A 60 4.89 -3.91 3.78
C PRO A 60 3.66 -4.79 3.93
N ILE A 61 3.19 -5.34 2.83
CA ILE A 61 2.14 -6.36 2.78
C ILE A 61 2.67 -7.51 1.93
N GLY A 62 2.97 -8.65 2.55
CA GLY A 62 3.67 -9.72 1.86
C GLY A 62 5.03 -9.23 1.38
N LYS A 63 5.30 -9.36 0.10
CA LYS A 63 6.56 -8.89 -0.51
C LYS A 63 6.44 -7.51 -1.12
N TYR A 64 5.30 -6.84 -0.95
CA TYR A 64 5.04 -5.53 -1.55
C TYR A 64 4.98 -4.46 -0.48
N ILE A 65 5.21 -3.21 -0.90
CA ILE A 65 5.01 -2.05 -0.03
C ILE A 65 3.89 -1.22 -0.65
N VAL A 66 2.87 -0.92 0.16
CA VAL A 66 1.72 -0.13 -0.30
C VAL A 66 1.86 1.30 0.20
N ASP A 67 1.35 2.26 -0.57
CA ASP A 67 1.49 3.67 -0.22
C ASP A 67 0.72 4.03 1.03
N PHE A 68 -0.57 3.71 1.08
CA PHE A 68 -1.41 3.95 2.24
C PHE A 68 -2.32 2.76 2.46
N ILE A 69 -2.59 2.48 3.73
CA ILE A 69 -3.46 1.37 4.10
C ILE A 69 -4.33 1.75 5.29
N CYS A 70 -5.60 1.37 5.23
CA CYS A 70 -6.52 1.38 6.35
C CYS A 70 -6.96 -0.06 6.59
N ARG A 71 -6.38 -0.71 7.59
CA ARG A 71 -6.65 -2.13 7.85
C ARG A 71 -8.08 -2.36 8.30
N GLU A 72 -8.61 -1.41 9.03
CA GLU A 72 -9.96 -1.43 9.56
C GLU A 72 -11.00 -1.55 8.44
N LYS A 73 -10.73 -0.92 7.30
CA LYS A 73 -11.63 -0.92 6.14
C LYS A 73 -11.14 -1.79 5.00
N TRP A 74 -10.04 -2.51 5.20
CA TRP A 74 -9.44 -3.35 4.16
C TRP A 74 -9.20 -2.57 2.88
N LEU A 75 -8.68 -1.36 3.02
CA LEU A 75 -8.50 -0.42 1.93
C LEU A 75 -7.04 -0.08 1.75
N ILE A 76 -6.57 -0.14 0.50
CA ILE A 76 -5.24 0.30 0.11
C ILE A 76 -5.40 1.43 -0.90
N ILE A 77 -4.59 2.48 -0.76
CA ILE A 77 -4.57 3.62 -1.67
C ILE A 77 -3.18 3.73 -2.25
N GLU A 78 -3.10 3.83 -3.58
CA GLU A 78 -1.85 3.94 -4.32
C GLU A 78 -1.86 5.23 -5.13
N ILE A 79 -0.73 5.93 -5.15
CA ILE A 79 -0.55 7.11 -5.99
C ILE A 79 0.43 6.77 -7.09
N ASP A 80 0.01 6.96 -8.33
CA ASP A 80 0.80 6.61 -9.51
C ASP A 80 1.30 7.88 -10.20
N GLY A 81 2.61 7.92 -10.44
CA GLY A 81 3.23 9.06 -11.10
C GLY A 81 3.06 9.09 -12.61
N GLY A 82 2.53 8.02 -13.19
CA GLY A 82 2.31 7.94 -14.63
C GLY A 82 3.56 7.77 -15.46
N GLN A 83 4.67 7.37 -14.85
CA GLN A 83 5.96 7.27 -15.52
C GLN A 83 6.31 5.88 -16.00
N HIS A 84 5.45 4.89 -15.75
CA HIS A 84 5.77 3.49 -16.00
C HIS A 84 4.88 2.91 -17.07
N ASN A 85 5.31 3.09 -18.32
CA ASN A 85 4.61 2.51 -19.47
C ASN A 85 5.27 1.26 -20.02
N GLU A 86 6.26 0.72 -19.30
CA GLU A 86 6.93 -0.50 -19.71
C GLU A 86 6.07 -1.71 -19.41
N GLN A 87 6.02 -2.65 -20.34
CA GLN A 87 5.19 -3.85 -20.21
C GLN A 87 5.51 -4.66 -18.96
N ASN A 88 6.77 -4.73 -18.58
CA ASN A 88 7.19 -5.47 -17.38
C ASN A 88 6.59 -4.87 -16.12
N ASN A 89 6.50 -3.54 -16.06
CA ASN A 89 5.91 -2.85 -14.92
C ASN A 89 4.41 -3.04 -14.87
N ILE A 90 3.75 -3.09 -16.02
CA ILE A 90 2.30 -3.33 -16.10
C ILE A 90 1.98 -4.73 -15.57
N ALA A 91 2.72 -5.75 -16.02
CA ALA A 91 2.52 -7.12 -15.57
C ALA A 91 2.74 -7.25 -14.06
N TYR A 92 3.79 -6.61 -13.55
CA TYR A 92 4.10 -6.61 -12.12
C TYR A 92 2.98 -5.94 -11.32
N ASP A 93 2.46 -4.83 -11.81
CA ASP A 93 1.38 -4.11 -11.15
C ASP A 93 0.10 -4.93 -11.10
N ILE A 94 -0.22 -5.63 -12.18
CA ILE A 94 -1.40 -6.50 -12.23
C ILE A 94 -1.27 -7.63 -11.21
N GLU A 95 -0.12 -8.28 -11.16
CA GLU A 95 0.15 -9.36 -10.22
C GLU A 95 0.05 -8.87 -8.78
N ARG A 96 0.63 -7.71 -8.50
CA ARG A 96 0.62 -7.07 -7.20
C ARG A 96 -0.81 -6.76 -6.74
N THR A 97 -1.58 -6.11 -7.60
CA THR A 97 -2.97 -5.77 -7.31
C THR A 97 -3.81 -7.03 -7.07
N LYS A 98 -3.61 -8.04 -7.90
CA LYS A 98 -4.30 -9.31 -7.78
C LYS A 98 -4.01 -9.99 -6.45
N TYR A 99 -2.74 -9.98 -6.04
CA TYR A 99 -2.34 -10.53 -4.75
C TYR A 99 -3.04 -9.80 -3.61
N LEU A 100 -3.04 -8.47 -3.63
CA LEU A 100 -3.65 -7.66 -2.58
C LEU A 100 -5.16 -7.88 -2.50
N GLU A 101 -5.82 -7.98 -3.65
CA GLU A 101 -7.24 -8.25 -3.71
C GLU A 101 -7.58 -9.66 -3.23
N THR A 102 -6.73 -10.63 -3.52
CA THR A 102 -6.93 -12.01 -3.10
C THR A 102 -6.94 -12.13 -1.58
N ILE A 103 -6.12 -11.36 -0.89
CA ILE A 103 -6.09 -11.39 0.58
C ILE A 103 -7.14 -10.49 1.21
N GLY A 104 -7.96 -9.82 0.41
CA GLY A 104 -9.15 -9.14 0.90
C GLY A 104 -9.15 -7.63 0.82
N PHE A 105 -8.10 -7.02 0.27
CA PHE A 105 -8.02 -5.56 0.19
C PHE A 105 -8.68 -5.02 -1.07
N LYS A 106 -9.32 -3.87 -0.94
CA LYS A 106 -9.71 -3.05 -2.08
C LYS A 106 -8.58 -2.08 -2.36
N VAL A 107 -8.13 -2.02 -3.62
CA VAL A 107 -7.04 -1.14 -4.03
C VAL A 107 -7.61 0.00 -4.85
N LEU A 108 -7.41 1.23 -4.38
CA LEU A 108 -7.76 2.45 -5.10
C LEU A 108 -6.48 3.07 -5.65
N ARG A 109 -6.50 3.48 -6.91
CA ARG A 109 -5.36 4.12 -7.56
C ARG A 109 -5.74 5.52 -7.99
N PHE A 110 -4.85 6.46 -7.70
CA PHE A 110 -5.00 7.85 -8.11
C PHE A 110 -3.71 8.30 -8.80
N TRP A 111 -3.87 9.16 -9.80
CA TRP A 111 -2.75 9.77 -10.49
C TRP A 111 -2.24 10.97 -9.70
N ASN A 112 -0.97 11.32 -9.88
CA ASN A 112 -0.40 12.50 -9.23
C ASN A 112 -1.22 13.76 -9.52
N ASN A 113 -1.66 13.94 -10.76
CA ASN A 113 -2.42 15.13 -11.14
C ASN A 113 -3.80 15.16 -10.49
N GLU A 114 -4.39 14.03 -10.15
CA GLU A 114 -5.64 14.01 -9.39
C GLU A 114 -5.42 14.53 -7.96
N ILE A 115 -4.31 14.14 -7.36
CA ILE A 115 -3.94 14.64 -6.03
C ILE A 115 -3.70 16.15 -6.08
N ASP A 116 -3.02 16.62 -7.12
CA ASP A 116 -2.68 18.03 -7.24
C ASP A 116 -3.89 18.91 -7.53
N ASN A 117 -4.78 18.44 -8.39
CA ASN A 117 -5.85 19.29 -8.95
C ASN A 117 -7.26 18.93 -8.48
N ASN A 118 -7.49 17.69 -8.05
CA ASN A 118 -8.82 17.20 -7.71
C ASN A 118 -8.84 16.46 -6.37
N ILE A 119 -8.16 17.01 -5.39
CA ILE A 119 -7.99 16.33 -4.09
C ILE A 119 -9.35 16.05 -3.41
N ASN A 120 -10.32 16.92 -3.58
CA ASN A 120 -11.64 16.72 -3.00
C ASN A 120 -12.34 15.50 -3.63
N ASP A 121 -12.20 15.32 -4.93
CA ASP A 121 -12.74 14.15 -5.63
C ASP A 121 -12.04 12.86 -5.16
N VAL A 122 -10.74 12.95 -4.91
CA VAL A 122 -9.97 11.81 -4.36
C VAL A 122 -10.53 11.42 -2.99
N LEU A 123 -10.75 12.40 -2.11
CA LEU A 123 -11.29 12.15 -0.78
C LEU A 123 -12.72 11.61 -0.85
N ASP A 124 -13.53 12.09 -1.77
CA ASP A 124 -14.88 11.57 -1.99
C ASP A 124 -14.85 10.11 -2.41
N GLU A 125 -13.92 9.76 -3.29
CA GLU A 125 -13.78 8.37 -3.73
C GLU A 125 -13.36 7.49 -2.56
N ILE A 126 -12.39 7.93 -1.77
CA ILE A 126 -11.96 7.19 -0.57
C ILE A 126 -13.13 7.00 0.39
N ASP A 127 -13.96 8.04 0.54
CA ASP A 127 -15.12 8.00 1.43
C ASP A 127 -16.10 6.88 1.08
N LYS A 128 -16.24 6.58 -0.21
CA LYS A 128 -17.16 5.51 -0.66
C LYS A 128 -16.79 4.13 -0.12
N TYR A 129 -15.54 3.91 0.21
CA TYR A 129 -15.03 2.63 0.70
C TYR A 129 -14.75 2.65 2.20
N THR A 130 -15.09 3.70 2.85
CA THR A 130 -14.91 3.87 4.29
C THR A 130 -16.24 4.23 4.98
#